data_a39093a0b76dd135a0a47602774d59db
#
_entry.id   a39093a0b76dd135a0a47602774d59db
#
_cell.length_a   1.000
_cell.length_b   1.000
_cell.length_c   1.000
_cell.angle_alpha   90.00
_cell.angle_beta   90.00
_cell.angle_gamma   90.00
#
_symmetry.space_group_name_H-M   'P 1'
#
loop_
_entity.id
_entity.type
_entity.pdbx_description
1 polymer ?
#
loop_
_entity_poly.entity_id
_entity_poly.type
_entity_poly.pdbx_seq_one_letter_code
_entity_poly.pdbx_strand_id
1 'polypeptide(L)'
;QGLAIGIWFPHGQVQGVPPAWQRTQLEQARWAPLWGGLAGLVAILALVGCIVVWRRWGHEPVAVTQSILMAPPSDLPVGLAGALVHNGARLPDMLATLLDLGRRGALAVEETEPSGARQRKPGYAIRLLALPADLRPFEVWTLYAAALKAATGRTQLSKAERAAGATADRTVLEGLAAAGTRIPLAEVSAGLRNNCSALQ
;
A
#
# COMPACT_ATOMS: atom_id res chain seq x y z
N GLN A 1 -6.11 11.78 56.52
CA GLN A 1 -6.52 11.10 57.76
C GLN A 1 -8.04 10.95 57.72
N GLY A 2 -8.56 9.68 57.51
CA GLY A 2 -9.98 9.37 57.51
C GLY A 2 -10.41 8.92 58.88
N LEU A 3 -11.51 9.46 59.41
CA LEU A 3 -12.14 9.05 60.66
C LEU A 3 -13.08 7.84 60.35
N ALA A 4 -12.75 6.67 60.90
CA ALA A 4 -13.64 5.51 60.82
C ALA A 4 -14.46 5.43 62.10
N ILE A 5 -15.78 5.58 62.03
CA ILE A 5 -16.69 5.47 63.14
C ILE A 5 -17.42 4.10 63.03
N GLY A 6 -17.17 3.21 63.99
CA GLY A 6 -17.87 1.94 64.11
C GLY A 6 -19.08 2.08 65.01
N ILE A 7 -20.29 1.82 64.50
CA ILE A 7 -21.54 1.81 65.27
C ILE A 7 -22.01 0.37 65.45
N TRP A 8 -22.16 -0.08 66.69
CA TRP A 8 -22.63 -1.41 67.01
C TRP A 8 -24.10 -1.40 67.30
N PHE A 9 -24.87 -2.19 66.54
CA PHE A 9 -26.30 -2.39 66.80
C PHE A 9 -26.54 -3.78 67.33
N PRO A 10 -27.43 -3.95 68.35
CA PRO A 10 -27.86 -5.26 68.80
C PRO A 10 -28.53 -6.07 67.69
N HIS A 11 -28.32 -7.38 67.67
CA HIS A 11 -28.89 -8.26 66.67
C HIS A 11 -30.42 -8.16 66.64
N GLY A 12 -31.00 -7.93 65.43
CA GLY A 12 -32.43 -7.88 65.19
C GLY A 12 -33.08 -6.49 65.18
N GLN A 13 -32.34 -5.39 65.50
CA GLN A 13 -32.94 -4.06 65.51
C GLN A 13 -32.88 -3.36 64.16
N VAL A 14 -32.04 -3.82 63.20
CA VAL A 14 -31.97 -3.27 61.87
C VAL A 14 -32.51 -4.25 60.85
N GLN A 15 -33.81 -4.20 60.62
CA GLN A 15 -34.42 -4.88 59.45
C GLN A 15 -34.36 -3.97 58.24
N GLY A 16 -33.20 -3.83 57.69
CA GLY A 16 -33.03 -3.05 56.47
C GLY A 16 -33.31 -3.89 55.23
N VAL A 17 -34.32 -3.50 54.47
CA VAL A 17 -34.42 -3.99 53.08
C VAL A 17 -33.20 -3.48 52.33
N PRO A 18 -32.41 -4.37 51.71
CA PRO A 18 -31.20 -3.93 51.01
C PRO A 18 -31.56 -2.89 49.95
N PRO A 19 -30.81 -1.76 49.84
CA PRO A 19 -31.09 -0.69 48.90
C PRO A 19 -31.06 -1.22 47.46
N ALA A 20 -31.79 -0.56 46.57
CA ALA A 20 -31.97 -1.03 45.18
C ALA A 20 -30.64 -1.31 44.45
N TRP A 21 -29.62 -0.50 44.70
CA TRP A 21 -28.29 -0.68 44.11
C TRP A 21 -27.61 -1.99 44.56
N GLN A 22 -27.83 -2.42 45.78
CA GLN A 22 -27.27 -3.68 46.34
C GLN A 22 -27.95 -4.90 45.74
N ARG A 23 -29.27 -4.83 45.47
CA ARG A 23 -30.02 -5.89 44.79
C ARG A 23 -29.53 -6.06 43.35
N THR A 24 -29.36 -4.95 42.63
CA THR A 24 -28.82 -5.01 41.25
C THR A 24 -27.41 -5.55 41.22
N GLN A 25 -26.55 -5.23 42.19
CA GLN A 25 -25.20 -5.82 42.26
C GLN A 25 -25.24 -7.34 42.55
N LEU A 26 -26.13 -7.81 43.43
CA LEU A 26 -26.29 -9.23 43.72
C LEU A 26 -26.82 -10.01 42.51
N GLU A 27 -27.76 -9.42 41.77
CA GLU A 27 -28.26 -10.00 40.51
C GLU A 27 -27.17 -10.06 39.43
N GLN A 28 -26.41 -8.99 39.27
CA GLN A 28 -25.27 -8.96 38.34
C GLN A 28 -24.17 -9.95 38.70
N ALA A 29 -23.86 -10.07 40.02
CA ALA A 29 -22.88 -11.04 40.51
C ALA A 29 -23.33 -12.49 40.25
N ARG A 30 -24.63 -12.77 40.26
CA ARG A 30 -25.20 -14.10 39.96
C ARG A 30 -25.00 -14.48 38.49
N TRP A 31 -25.08 -13.52 37.56
CA TRP A 31 -24.93 -13.74 36.12
C TRP A 31 -23.48 -13.56 35.61
N ALA A 32 -22.61 -12.93 36.42
CA ALA A 32 -21.21 -12.69 36.07
C ALA A 32 -20.43 -13.95 35.66
N PRO A 33 -20.55 -15.11 36.37
CA PRO A 33 -19.84 -16.32 35.97
C PRO A 33 -20.36 -16.91 34.66
N LEU A 34 -21.64 -16.73 34.34
CA LEU A 34 -22.22 -17.19 33.07
C LEU A 34 -21.69 -16.38 31.88
N TRP A 35 -21.64 -15.05 32.00
CA TRP A 35 -21.08 -14.16 30.98
C TRP A 35 -19.56 -14.35 30.84
N GLY A 36 -18.87 -14.56 31.96
CA GLY A 36 -17.43 -14.88 31.94
C GLY A 36 -17.14 -16.20 31.24
N GLY A 37 -17.95 -17.22 31.51
CA GLY A 37 -17.86 -18.53 30.85
C GLY A 37 -18.13 -18.44 29.34
N LEU A 38 -19.17 -17.70 28.95
CA LEU A 38 -19.50 -17.50 27.53
C LEU A 38 -18.38 -16.74 26.80
N ALA A 39 -17.87 -15.68 27.41
CA ALA A 39 -16.75 -14.92 26.83
C ALA A 39 -15.48 -15.78 26.67
N GLY A 40 -15.17 -16.62 27.67
CA GLY A 40 -14.07 -17.57 27.60
C GLY A 40 -14.24 -18.60 26.47
N LEU A 41 -15.44 -19.13 26.31
CA LEU A 41 -15.77 -20.08 25.24
C LEU A 41 -15.57 -19.44 23.85
N VAL A 42 -16.06 -18.22 23.65
CA VAL A 42 -15.90 -17.48 22.38
C VAL A 42 -14.41 -17.21 22.10
N ALA A 43 -13.64 -16.84 23.11
CA ALA A 43 -12.21 -16.62 22.97
C ALA A 43 -11.46 -17.91 22.56
N ILE A 44 -11.81 -19.05 23.17
CA ILE A 44 -11.21 -20.34 22.80
C ILE A 44 -11.59 -20.74 21.38
N LEU A 45 -12.85 -20.59 20.98
CA LEU A 45 -13.30 -20.87 19.61
C LEU A 45 -12.61 -19.98 18.59
N ALA A 46 -12.42 -18.69 18.88
CA ALA A 46 -11.69 -17.76 18.02
C ALA A 46 -10.22 -18.16 17.88
N LEU A 47 -9.57 -18.55 18.98
CA LEU A 47 -8.18 -19.02 18.95
C LEU A 47 -8.04 -20.30 18.12
N VAL A 48 -8.90 -21.28 18.32
CA VAL A 48 -8.92 -22.53 17.57
C VAL A 48 -9.18 -22.25 16.09
N GLY A 49 -10.13 -21.38 15.76
CA GLY A 49 -10.40 -20.94 14.39
C GLY A 49 -9.18 -20.30 13.73
N CYS A 50 -8.50 -19.43 14.46
CA CYS A 50 -7.27 -18.79 13.97
C CYS A 50 -6.16 -19.80 13.68
N ILE A 51 -5.96 -20.78 14.58
CA ILE A 51 -4.97 -21.87 14.40
C ILE A 51 -5.33 -22.74 13.20
N VAL A 52 -6.62 -23.09 13.03
CA VAL A 52 -7.07 -23.91 11.89
C VAL A 52 -6.85 -23.17 10.56
N VAL A 53 -7.23 -21.89 10.49
CA VAL A 53 -7.02 -21.06 9.30
C VAL A 53 -5.53 -20.95 9.00
N TRP A 54 -4.71 -20.68 10.02
CA TRP A 54 -3.26 -20.59 9.86
C TRP A 54 -2.65 -21.90 9.38
N ARG A 55 -3.06 -23.05 9.92
CA ARG A 55 -2.56 -24.36 9.47
C ARG A 55 -3.03 -24.73 8.07
N ARG A 56 -4.20 -24.29 7.65
CA ARG A 56 -4.77 -24.69 6.35
C ARG A 56 -4.34 -23.78 5.19
N TRP A 57 -4.11 -22.50 5.48
CA TRP A 57 -3.77 -21.51 4.44
C TRP A 57 -2.56 -20.64 4.76
N GLY A 58 -2.04 -20.68 5.98
CA GLY A 58 -0.93 -19.84 6.42
C GLY A 58 0.46 -20.41 6.18
N HIS A 59 0.59 -21.58 5.56
CA HIS A 59 1.90 -22.08 5.18
C HIS A 59 2.38 -21.35 3.93
N GLU A 60 3.37 -20.48 4.11
CA GLU A 60 4.17 -20.03 2.98
C GLU A 60 4.79 -21.26 2.32
N PRO A 61 4.67 -21.39 0.98
CA PRO A 61 5.40 -22.45 0.29
C PRO A 61 6.87 -22.32 0.65
N VAL A 62 7.45 -23.39 1.19
CA VAL A 62 8.88 -23.45 1.49
C VAL A 62 9.61 -22.99 0.24
N ALA A 63 10.32 -21.87 0.33
CA ALA A 63 11.13 -21.40 -0.77
C ALA A 63 12.05 -22.56 -1.15
N VAL A 64 11.72 -23.22 -2.25
CA VAL A 64 12.58 -24.28 -2.83
C VAL A 64 13.93 -23.63 -2.97
N THR A 65 14.95 -24.23 -2.37
CA THR A 65 16.33 -23.77 -2.36
C THR A 65 16.67 -23.19 -3.72
N GLN A 66 16.83 -21.87 -3.77
CA GLN A 66 17.01 -21.15 -5.02
C GLN A 66 18.29 -21.64 -5.66
N SER A 67 18.17 -22.60 -6.58
CA SER A 67 19.21 -22.77 -7.60
C SER A 67 19.35 -21.39 -8.25
N ILE A 68 20.55 -20.85 -8.28
CA ILE A 68 20.85 -19.59 -8.95
C ILE A 68 20.44 -19.77 -10.41
N LEU A 69 19.25 -19.30 -10.74
CA LEU A 69 18.76 -19.32 -12.12
C LEU A 69 19.43 -18.16 -12.84
N MET A 70 20.18 -18.47 -13.89
CA MET A 70 20.81 -17.47 -14.77
C MET A 70 19.79 -16.73 -15.66
N ALA A 71 18.56 -17.24 -15.71
CA ALA A 71 17.45 -16.62 -16.44
C ALA A 71 16.28 -16.38 -15.49
N PRO A 72 15.46 -15.32 -15.71
CA PRO A 72 14.25 -15.09 -14.95
C PRO A 72 13.31 -16.29 -15.08
N PRO A 73 12.63 -16.72 -13.98
CA PRO A 73 11.79 -17.91 -13.97
C PRO A 73 10.50 -17.76 -14.80
N SER A 74 10.20 -16.58 -15.27
CA SER A 74 9.03 -16.30 -16.11
C SER A 74 9.25 -15.03 -16.93
N ASP A 75 8.49 -14.88 -18.02
CA ASP A 75 8.45 -13.66 -18.86
C ASP A 75 7.62 -12.53 -18.23
N LEU A 76 7.53 -12.51 -16.90
CA LEU A 76 6.85 -11.42 -16.21
C LEU A 76 7.64 -10.12 -16.38
N PRO A 77 6.96 -9.02 -16.70
CA PRO A 77 7.59 -7.70 -16.70
C PRO A 77 8.22 -7.38 -15.35
N VAL A 78 9.41 -6.79 -15.37
CA VAL A 78 10.23 -6.54 -14.17
C VAL A 78 9.45 -5.76 -13.10
N GLY A 79 8.68 -4.73 -13.50
CA GLY A 79 7.88 -3.95 -12.56
C GLY A 79 6.74 -4.75 -11.93
N LEU A 80 6.12 -5.66 -12.69
CA LEU A 80 5.07 -6.53 -12.16
C LEU A 80 5.65 -7.57 -11.19
N ALA A 81 6.81 -8.13 -11.51
CA ALA A 81 7.51 -9.05 -10.60
C ALA A 81 7.84 -8.37 -9.26
N GLY A 82 8.35 -7.14 -9.28
CA GLY A 82 8.59 -6.35 -8.08
C GLY A 82 7.33 -6.07 -7.28
N ALA A 83 6.24 -5.66 -7.96
CA ALA A 83 4.96 -5.40 -7.31
C ALA A 83 4.36 -6.65 -6.64
N LEU A 84 4.53 -7.83 -7.23
CA LEU A 84 4.12 -9.11 -6.62
C LEU A 84 4.92 -9.43 -5.36
N VAL A 85 6.24 -9.25 -5.39
CA VAL A 85 7.11 -9.51 -4.22
C VAL A 85 6.77 -8.56 -3.07
N HIS A 86 6.46 -7.31 -3.36
CA HIS A 86 6.20 -6.28 -2.36
C HIS A 86 4.72 -6.12 -1.98
N ASN A 87 3.83 -6.92 -2.60
CA ASN A 87 2.37 -6.79 -2.46
C ASN A 87 1.87 -5.36 -2.73
N GLY A 88 2.39 -4.75 -3.78
CA GLY A 88 2.02 -3.41 -4.23
C GLY A 88 3.12 -2.71 -5.01
N ALA A 89 2.73 -1.78 -5.87
CA ALA A 89 3.65 -1.02 -6.70
C ALA A 89 4.46 -0.02 -5.86
N ARG A 90 5.78 -0.04 -6.00
CA ARG A 90 6.71 0.88 -5.36
C ARG A 90 7.49 1.68 -6.41
N LEU A 91 8.08 2.79 -6.00
CA LEU A 91 8.90 3.62 -6.89
C LEU A 91 10.03 2.83 -7.61
N PRO A 92 10.78 1.93 -6.95
CA PRO A 92 11.76 1.09 -7.64
C PRO A 92 11.17 0.22 -8.76
N ASP A 93 9.96 -0.34 -8.55
CA ASP A 93 9.29 -1.20 -9.51
C ASP A 93 8.87 -0.40 -10.77
N MET A 94 8.40 0.83 -10.55
CA MET A 94 8.09 1.76 -11.64
C MET A 94 9.35 2.19 -12.42
N LEU A 95 10.44 2.48 -11.73
CA LEU A 95 11.71 2.80 -12.37
C LEU A 95 12.25 1.60 -13.16
N ALA A 96 12.12 0.38 -12.62
CA ALA A 96 12.47 -0.85 -13.33
C ALA A 96 11.63 -1.03 -14.61
N THR A 97 10.33 -0.70 -14.55
CA THR A 97 9.45 -0.67 -15.73
C THR A 97 9.94 0.33 -16.78
N LEU A 98 10.34 1.54 -16.37
CA LEU A 98 10.89 2.53 -17.31
C LEU A 98 12.19 2.05 -17.94
N LEU A 99 13.07 1.41 -17.18
CA LEU A 99 14.32 0.85 -17.73
C LEU A 99 14.04 -0.28 -18.73
N ASP A 100 13.08 -1.15 -18.46
CA ASP A 100 12.68 -2.20 -19.40
C ASP A 100 12.07 -1.61 -20.69
N LEU A 101 11.24 -0.58 -20.56
CA LEU A 101 10.71 0.17 -21.71
C LEU A 101 11.83 0.86 -22.52
N GLY A 102 12.86 1.35 -21.84
CA GLY A 102 14.07 1.87 -22.49
C GLY A 102 14.79 0.78 -23.28
N ARG A 103 14.96 -0.41 -22.70
CA ARG A 103 15.54 -1.59 -23.38
C ARG A 103 14.72 -2.00 -24.62
N ARG A 104 13.40 -1.86 -24.56
CA ARG A 104 12.47 -2.12 -25.68
C ARG A 104 12.39 -0.98 -26.71
N GLY A 105 13.14 0.12 -26.50
CA GLY A 105 13.20 1.24 -27.42
C GLY A 105 12.04 2.23 -27.33
N ALA A 106 11.20 2.16 -26.29
CA ALA A 106 10.09 3.10 -26.06
C ALA A 106 10.59 4.47 -25.57
N LEU A 107 11.72 4.51 -24.89
CA LEU A 107 12.31 5.73 -24.36
C LEU A 107 13.85 5.69 -24.44
N ALA A 108 14.47 6.86 -24.49
CA ALA A 108 15.91 7.05 -24.37
C ALA A 108 16.23 7.90 -23.15
N VAL A 109 17.32 7.55 -22.46
CA VAL A 109 17.88 8.36 -21.38
C VAL A 109 19.03 9.16 -21.97
N GLU A 110 18.92 10.49 -21.91
CA GLU A 110 19.92 11.42 -22.46
C GLU A 110 20.56 12.18 -21.29
N GLU A 111 21.86 12.38 -21.39
CA GLU A 111 22.59 13.27 -20.49
C GLU A 111 22.30 14.71 -20.88
N THR A 112 21.97 15.54 -19.92
CA THR A 112 21.68 16.94 -20.12
C THR A 112 22.81 17.77 -19.53
N GLU A 113 23.29 18.77 -20.27
CA GLU A 113 24.29 19.67 -19.72
C GLU A 113 23.84 20.37 -18.47
N PRO A 114 24.74 20.60 -17.50
CA PRO A 114 24.39 21.19 -16.21
C PRO A 114 23.77 22.57 -16.42
N SER A 115 22.49 22.71 -16.05
CA SER A 115 21.74 23.95 -16.17
C SER A 115 22.05 24.87 -14.99
N GLY A 116 23.15 25.60 -15.06
CA GLY A 116 23.53 26.66 -14.13
C GLY A 116 24.88 26.50 -13.43
N ALA A 117 25.47 27.62 -13.04
CA ALA A 117 26.83 27.71 -12.45
C ALA A 117 27.04 26.95 -11.11
N ARG A 118 25.97 26.46 -10.46
CA ARG A 118 26.02 25.71 -9.21
C ARG A 118 25.90 24.20 -9.36
N GLN A 119 25.43 23.70 -10.52
CA GLN A 119 25.28 22.26 -10.75
C GLN A 119 26.55 21.72 -11.42
N ARG A 120 27.41 21.10 -10.62
CA ARG A 120 28.67 20.46 -11.11
C ARG A 120 28.45 19.07 -11.71
N LYS A 121 27.25 18.49 -11.62
CA LYS A 121 26.96 17.15 -12.14
C LYS A 121 26.00 17.26 -13.33
N PRO A 122 26.21 16.45 -14.38
CA PRO A 122 25.28 16.38 -15.48
C PRO A 122 23.91 15.93 -14.99
N GLY A 123 22.86 16.47 -15.59
CA GLY A 123 21.49 16.04 -15.39
C GLY A 123 21.16 14.89 -16.35
N TYR A 124 20.09 14.17 -16.06
CA TYR A 124 19.53 13.17 -16.98
C TYR A 124 18.11 13.56 -17.34
N ALA A 125 17.75 13.33 -18.58
CA ALA A 125 16.39 13.50 -19.09
C ALA A 125 15.95 12.23 -19.83
N ILE A 126 14.65 11.97 -19.77
CA ILE A 126 14.03 10.90 -20.54
C ILE A 126 13.37 11.53 -21.76
N ARG A 127 13.61 10.97 -22.94
CA ARG A 127 12.92 11.31 -24.17
C ARG A 127 12.09 10.10 -24.61
N LEU A 128 10.79 10.31 -24.80
CA LEU A 128 9.90 9.31 -25.38
C LEU A 128 10.22 9.14 -26.85
N LEU A 129 10.30 7.90 -27.30
CA LEU A 129 10.50 7.50 -28.69
C LEU A 129 9.19 6.96 -29.27
N ALA A 130 9.26 5.97 -30.14
CA ALA A 130 8.08 5.30 -30.66
C ALA A 130 7.50 4.37 -29.60
N LEU A 131 6.22 4.56 -29.26
CA LEU A 131 5.52 3.70 -28.29
C LEU A 131 5.19 2.35 -28.95
N PRO A 132 5.66 1.22 -28.38
CA PRO A 132 5.29 -0.10 -28.87
C PRO A 132 3.78 -0.32 -28.83
N ALA A 133 3.27 -1.11 -29.81
CA ALA A 133 1.83 -1.39 -29.91
C ALA A 133 1.35 -2.30 -28.76
N ASP A 134 2.23 -3.13 -28.23
CA ASP A 134 2.02 -4.15 -27.21
C ASP A 134 2.18 -3.67 -25.76
N LEU A 135 2.15 -2.34 -25.52
CA LEU A 135 2.22 -1.80 -24.17
C LEU A 135 1.07 -2.29 -23.31
N ARG A 136 1.41 -2.78 -22.11
CA ARG A 136 0.43 -3.20 -21.11
C ARG A 136 -0.15 -1.97 -20.39
N PRO A 137 -1.37 -2.05 -19.85
CA PRO A 137 -2.01 -0.91 -19.19
C PRO A 137 -1.17 -0.26 -18.10
N PHE A 138 -0.49 -1.05 -17.25
CA PHE A 138 0.36 -0.51 -16.19
C PHE A 138 1.64 0.19 -16.74
N GLU A 139 2.16 -0.22 -17.90
CA GLU A 139 3.30 0.42 -18.56
C GLU A 139 2.90 1.79 -19.10
N VAL A 140 1.73 1.89 -19.74
CA VAL A 140 1.14 3.15 -20.19
C VAL A 140 0.94 4.10 -19.00
N TRP A 141 0.39 3.60 -17.89
CA TRP A 141 0.22 4.35 -16.66
C TRP A 141 1.54 4.86 -16.09
N THR A 142 2.56 4.01 -16.07
CA THR A 142 3.89 4.38 -15.56
C THR A 142 4.51 5.47 -16.42
N LEU A 143 4.43 5.36 -17.76
CA LEU A 143 4.88 6.39 -18.69
C LEU A 143 4.11 7.70 -18.52
N TYR A 144 2.79 7.64 -18.38
CA TYR A 144 1.96 8.81 -18.18
C TYR A 144 2.27 9.51 -16.85
N ALA A 145 2.38 8.76 -15.76
CA ALA A 145 2.77 9.31 -14.47
C ALA A 145 4.17 9.98 -14.50
N ALA A 146 5.10 9.38 -15.25
CA ALA A 146 6.44 9.94 -15.46
C ALA A 146 6.41 11.24 -16.29
N ALA A 147 5.53 11.30 -17.29
CA ALA A 147 5.41 12.42 -18.22
C ALA A 147 4.39 13.49 -17.79
N LEU A 148 3.66 13.27 -16.70
CA LEU A 148 2.48 14.05 -16.29
C LEU A 148 2.76 15.55 -16.23
N LYS A 149 3.90 15.95 -15.68
CA LYS A 149 4.26 17.36 -15.57
C LYS A 149 4.53 18.00 -16.93
N ALA A 150 5.19 17.27 -17.82
CA ALA A 150 5.43 17.73 -19.18
C ALA A 150 4.13 17.82 -20.01
N ALA A 151 3.20 16.87 -19.77
CA ALA A 151 1.91 16.82 -20.46
C ALA A 151 0.92 17.89 -19.99
N THR A 152 0.84 18.11 -18.68
CA THR A 152 -0.27 18.87 -18.07
C THR A 152 0.18 20.01 -17.16
N GLY A 153 1.46 20.17 -16.90
CA GLY A 153 2.01 21.12 -15.92
C GLY A 153 1.78 20.71 -14.46
N ARG A 154 1.09 19.57 -14.20
CA ARG A 154 0.76 19.09 -12.87
C ARG A 154 1.64 17.92 -12.46
N THR A 155 1.81 17.73 -11.15
CA THR A 155 2.61 16.63 -10.59
C THR A 155 1.74 15.51 -10.00
N GLN A 156 0.42 15.69 -9.96
CA GLN A 156 -0.53 14.71 -9.42
C GLN A 156 -1.67 14.48 -10.39
N LEU A 157 -2.06 13.22 -10.53
CA LEU A 157 -3.24 12.80 -11.28
C LEU A 157 -4.51 13.24 -10.59
N SER A 158 -5.48 13.73 -11.33
CA SER A 158 -6.82 14.01 -10.83
C SER A 158 -7.56 12.71 -10.48
N LYS A 159 -8.63 12.80 -9.68
CA LYS A 159 -9.47 11.65 -9.35
C LYS A 159 -10.12 11.04 -10.60
N ALA A 160 -10.49 11.87 -11.59
CA ALA A 160 -11.08 11.44 -12.84
C ALA A 160 -10.08 10.67 -13.72
N GLU A 161 -8.85 11.17 -13.83
CA GLU A 161 -7.78 10.50 -14.57
C GLU A 161 -7.41 9.13 -13.96
N ARG A 162 -7.39 9.05 -12.63
CA ARG A 162 -7.18 7.75 -11.94
C ARG A 162 -8.31 6.75 -12.22
N ALA A 163 -9.55 7.21 -12.31
CA ALA A 163 -10.71 6.37 -12.57
C ALA A 163 -10.85 5.97 -14.05
N ALA A 164 -10.39 6.83 -14.99
CA ALA A 164 -10.49 6.58 -16.42
C ALA A 164 -9.49 5.50 -16.91
N GLY A 165 -8.45 5.19 -16.13
CA GLY A 165 -7.45 4.19 -16.50
C GLY A 165 -6.60 4.56 -17.70
N ALA A 166 -5.79 3.62 -18.16
CA ALA A 166 -4.72 3.82 -19.14
C ALA A 166 -5.17 4.18 -20.57
N THR A 167 -6.44 4.08 -20.91
CA THR A 167 -6.93 4.22 -22.30
C THR A 167 -6.90 5.67 -22.81
N ALA A 168 -7.09 6.64 -21.91
CA ALA A 168 -7.13 8.06 -22.27
C ALA A 168 -5.75 8.69 -22.51
N ASP A 169 -4.68 8.02 -22.06
CA ASP A 169 -3.39 8.66 -21.88
C ASP A 169 -2.40 8.33 -23.00
N ARG A 170 -2.71 7.34 -23.85
CA ARG A 170 -1.82 6.91 -24.93
C ARG A 170 -1.64 7.98 -26.00
N THR A 171 -2.69 8.67 -26.38
CA THR A 171 -2.63 9.75 -27.38
C THR A 171 -1.77 10.92 -26.92
N VAL A 172 -1.80 11.24 -25.62
CA VAL A 172 -0.95 12.26 -25.02
C VAL A 172 0.51 11.84 -25.06
N LEU A 173 0.81 10.59 -24.74
CA LEU A 173 2.16 10.04 -24.80
C LEU A 173 2.69 10.01 -26.24
N GLU A 174 1.88 9.63 -27.21
CA GLU A 174 2.23 9.66 -28.64
C GLU A 174 2.50 11.10 -29.11
N GLY A 175 1.71 12.07 -28.64
CA GLY A 175 1.96 13.50 -28.89
C GLY A 175 3.29 13.98 -28.31
N LEU A 176 3.63 13.59 -27.09
CA LEU A 176 4.93 13.94 -26.47
C LEU A 176 6.11 13.26 -27.15
N ALA A 177 5.93 12.02 -27.61
CA ALA A 177 6.94 11.29 -28.37
C ALA A 177 7.19 11.97 -29.73
N ALA A 178 6.12 12.32 -30.45
CA ALA A 178 6.20 13.04 -31.73
C ALA A 178 6.85 14.42 -31.57
N ALA A 179 6.61 15.13 -30.49
CA ALA A 179 7.22 16.40 -30.16
C ALA A 179 8.70 16.28 -29.71
N GLY A 180 9.20 15.06 -29.48
CA GLY A 180 10.56 14.84 -28.97
C GLY A 180 10.82 15.46 -27.60
N THR A 181 9.80 15.56 -26.76
CA THR A 181 9.87 16.25 -25.48
C THR A 181 10.85 15.56 -24.53
N ARG A 182 11.77 16.33 -23.96
CA ARG A 182 12.72 15.88 -22.94
C ARG A 182 12.16 16.16 -21.55
N ILE A 183 12.07 15.13 -20.73
CA ILE A 183 11.53 15.19 -19.38
C ILE A 183 12.68 14.98 -18.39
N PRO A 184 13.03 15.99 -17.57
CA PRO A 184 14.09 15.85 -16.57
C PRO A 184 13.81 14.70 -15.59
N LEU A 185 14.81 13.91 -15.26
CA LEU A 185 14.65 12.74 -14.36
C LEU A 185 14.10 13.11 -12.99
N ALA A 186 14.39 14.33 -12.52
CA ALA A 186 13.80 14.86 -11.29
C ALA A 186 12.26 14.98 -11.37
N GLU A 187 11.73 15.39 -12.52
CA GLU A 187 10.27 15.48 -12.75
C GLU A 187 9.64 14.11 -12.89
N VAL A 188 10.31 13.18 -13.58
CA VAL A 188 9.90 11.77 -13.66
C VAL A 188 9.76 11.16 -12.27
N SER A 189 10.80 11.30 -11.46
CA SER A 189 10.80 10.73 -10.09
C SER A 189 9.73 11.35 -9.19
N ALA A 190 9.46 12.64 -9.33
CA ALA A 190 8.39 13.32 -8.61
C ALA A 190 7.00 12.86 -9.07
N GLY A 191 6.79 12.74 -10.39
CA GLY A 191 5.54 12.23 -10.97
C GLY A 191 5.24 10.81 -10.50
N LEU A 192 6.21 9.91 -10.57
CA LEU A 192 6.06 8.53 -10.11
C LEU A 192 5.78 8.44 -8.61
N ARG A 193 6.52 9.16 -7.78
CA ARG A 193 6.36 9.15 -6.32
C ARG A 193 4.97 9.62 -5.90
N ASN A 194 4.50 10.71 -6.51
CA ASN A 194 3.21 11.31 -6.15
C ASN A 194 2.01 10.48 -6.62
N ASN A 195 2.20 9.58 -7.58
CA ASN A 195 1.13 8.76 -8.16
C ASN A 195 1.29 7.26 -7.88
N CYS A 196 2.29 6.85 -7.09
CA CYS A 196 2.54 5.45 -6.74
C CYS A 196 1.32 4.74 -6.13
N SER A 197 0.57 5.44 -5.25
CA SER A 197 -0.65 4.92 -4.63
C SER A 197 -1.84 4.74 -5.59
N ALA A 198 -1.77 5.29 -6.79
CA ALA A 198 -2.84 5.14 -7.79
C ALA A 198 -2.72 3.84 -8.61
N LEU A 199 -1.60 3.12 -8.46
CA LEU A 199 -1.31 1.85 -9.12
C LEU A 199 -1.51 0.63 -8.20
N GLN A 200 -1.94 0.87 -6.97
CA GLN A 200 -2.36 -0.15 -6.00
C GLN A 200 -3.86 -0.43 -6.10
#